data_5adac3f8f7c7936a005de0210c8d382b
#
_entry.id   5adac3f8f7c7936a005de0210c8d382b
#
_cell.length_a   1.000
_cell.length_b   1.000
_cell.length_c   1.000
_cell.angle_alpha   90.00
_cell.angle_beta   90.00
_cell.angle_gamma   90.00
#
_symmetry.space_group_name_H-M   'P 1'
#
loop_
_entity.id
_entity.type
_entity.pdbx_description
1 polymer ?
#
loop_
_entity_poly.entity_id
_entity_poly.type
_entity_poly.pdbx_seq_one_letter_code
_entity_poly.pdbx_strand_id
1 'polypeptide(L)'
;MTTTNDAHRILEDSLRGAPIIWKGDYPYFIHPISDGIPRMDPEVLKAATELIVGTTDWEGVDLIVSVEAMGLPLLASVGNATGIPTVVIRKRSYGMEG
;
A
#
# COMPACT_ATOMS: atom_id res chain seq x y z
N MET A 1 5.79 19.00 4.99
CA MET A 1 6.47 17.70 4.74
C MET A 1 6.33 16.81 5.95
N THR A 2 5.85 15.60 5.75
CA THR A 2 5.64 14.66 6.84
C THR A 2 6.96 14.05 7.30
N THR A 3 7.24 14.06 8.61
CA THR A 3 8.43 13.40 9.17
C THR A 3 8.17 11.90 9.31
N THR A 4 9.24 11.12 9.50
CA THR A 4 9.11 9.67 9.74
C THR A 4 8.25 9.38 10.98
N ASN A 5 8.41 10.16 12.06
CA ASN A 5 7.60 10.01 13.27
C ASN A 5 6.14 10.34 13.02
N ASP A 6 5.85 11.36 12.22
CA ASP A 6 4.49 11.71 11.85
C ASP A 6 3.85 10.63 10.99
N ALA A 7 4.62 10.06 10.06
CA ALA A 7 4.14 8.98 9.20
C ALA A 7 3.78 7.75 10.04
N HIS A 8 4.61 7.37 11.02
CA HIS A 8 4.31 6.27 11.93
C HIS A 8 3.01 6.52 12.70
N ARG A 9 2.86 7.72 13.24
CA ARG A 9 1.66 8.08 14.00
C ARG A 9 0.41 8.01 13.15
N ILE A 10 0.46 8.54 11.93
CA ILE A 10 -0.67 8.52 11.01
C ILE A 10 -1.09 7.08 10.72
N LEU A 11 -0.13 6.18 10.45
CA LEU A 11 -0.43 4.78 10.20
C LEU A 11 -0.99 4.07 11.42
N GLU A 12 -0.40 4.28 12.59
CA GLU A 12 -0.92 3.70 13.84
C GLU A 12 -2.34 4.13 14.11
N ASP A 13 -2.63 5.41 13.97
CA ASP A 13 -3.97 5.95 14.19
C ASP A 13 -4.98 5.36 13.20
N SER A 14 -4.56 5.18 11.94
CA SER A 14 -5.45 4.59 10.93
C SER A 14 -5.79 3.13 11.25
N LEU A 15 -4.85 2.38 11.82
CA LEU A 15 -5.08 1.00 12.22
C LEU A 15 -6.01 0.91 13.43
N ARG A 16 -5.83 1.80 14.42
CA ARG A 16 -6.69 1.82 15.60
C ARG A 16 -8.13 2.14 15.27
N GLY A 17 -8.35 2.98 14.27
CA GLY A 17 -9.69 3.38 13.85
C GLY A 17 -10.32 2.45 12.80
N ALA A 18 -9.59 1.43 12.33
CA ALA A 18 -10.08 0.58 11.26
C ALA A 18 -11.24 -0.32 11.74
N PRO A 19 -12.35 -0.37 10.99
CA PRO A 19 -13.44 -1.25 11.34
C PRO A 19 -13.06 -2.72 11.14
N ILE A 20 -13.64 -3.59 11.98
CA ILE A 20 -13.42 -5.03 11.89
C ILE A 20 -14.73 -5.68 11.46
N ILE A 21 -14.66 -6.50 10.42
CA ILE A 21 -15.78 -7.33 10.01
C ILE A 21 -15.37 -8.80 10.15
N TRP A 22 -16.37 -9.63 10.43
CA TRP A 22 -16.13 -11.06 10.60
C TRP A 22 -16.53 -11.81 9.33
N LYS A 23 -15.61 -12.66 8.86
CA LYS A 23 -15.88 -13.60 7.77
C LYS A 23 -15.86 -15.01 8.36
N GLY A 24 -17.05 -15.49 8.71
CA GLY A 24 -17.14 -16.71 9.52
C GLY A 24 -16.51 -16.47 10.88
N ASP A 25 -15.50 -17.24 11.26
CA ASP A 25 -14.77 -17.11 12.52
C ASP A 25 -13.54 -16.22 12.41
N TYR A 26 -13.29 -15.63 11.25
CA TYR A 26 -12.11 -14.82 10.99
C TYR A 26 -12.41 -13.33 11.10
N PRO A 27 -11.75 -12.61 12.05
CA PRO A 27 -11.86 -11.15 12.10
C PRO A 27 -11.01 -10.52 11.01
N TYR A 28 -11.62 -9.64 10.24
CA TYR A 28 -10.96 -8.94 9.15
C TYR A 28 -11.12 -7.44 9.35
N PHE A 29 -10.01 -6.70 9.45
CA PHE A 29 -10.10 -5.26 9.54
C PHE A 29 -10.08 -4.64 8.15
N ILE A 30 -10.85 -3.56 7.99
CA ILE A 30 -10.92 -2.83 6.74
C ILE A 30 -10.05 -1.59 6.87
N HIS A 31 -9.11 -1.44 5.95
CA HIS A 31 -8.17 -0.33 5.97
C HIS A 31 -8.18 0.41 4.62
N PRO A 32 -8.09 1.77 4.64
CA PRO A 32 -8.15 2.55 3.41
C PRO A 32 -7.14 2.14 2.35
N ILE A 33 -5.91 1.78 2.74
CA ILE A 33 -4.86 1.44 1.78
C ILE A 33 -5.16 0.14 1.05
N SER A 34 -5.57 -0.90 1.79
CA SER A 34 -5.78 -2.22 1.17
C SER A 34 -7.16 -2.36 0.53
N ASP A 35 -8.17 -1.74 1.10
CA ASP A 35 -9.56 -1.92 0.68
C ASP A 35 -10.15 -0.70 -0.03
N GLY A 36 -9.58 0.48 0.19
CA GLY A 36 -10.12 1.73 -0.34
C GLY A 36 -11.46 2.12 0.26
N ILE A 37 -11.82 1.57 1.42
CA ILE A 37 -13.12 1.73 2.06
C ILE A 37 -12.94 2.39 3.43
N PRO A 38 -13.76 3.39 3.76
CA PRO A 38 -14.84 3.99 2.96
C PRO A 38 -14.31 4.79 1.77
N ARG A 39 -13.04 5.13 1.80
CA ARG A 39 -12.35 5.79 0.68
C ARG A 39 -10.85 5.64 0.88
N MET A 40 -10.11 5.78 -0.21
CA MET A 40 -8.65 5.85 -0.12
C MET A 40 -8.27 7.18 0.57
N ASP A 41 -7.62 7.09 1.72
CA ASP A 41 -7.20 8.28 2.46
C ASP A 41 -5.82 8.72 1.95
N PRO A 42 -5.73 9.89 1.29
CA PRO A 42 -4.45 10.34 0.73
C PRO A 42 -3.38 10.56 1.79
N GLU A 43 -3.76 10.99 2.99
CA GLU A 43 -2.80 11.21 4.08
C GLU A 43 -2.20 9.90 4.57
N VAL A 44 -3.01 8.86 4.71
CA VAL A 44 -2.55 7.53 5.12
C VAL A 44 -1.68 6.91 4.03
N LEU A 45 -2.10 6.99 2.77
CA LEU A 45 -1.30 6.48 1.66
C LEU A 45 0.04 7.20 1.56
N LYS A 46 0.05 8.51 1.71
CA LYS A 46 1.28 9.30 1.70
C LYS A 46 2.21 8.90 2.83
N ALA A 47 1.68 8.70 4.05
CA ALA A 47 2.47 8.27 5.19
C ALA A 47 3.12 6.91 4.96
N ALA A 48 2.36 5.94 4.45
CA ALA A 48 2.89 4.61 4.13
C ALA A 48 3.98 4.69 3.06
N THR A 49 3.74 5.48 2.02
CA THR A 49 4.72 5.69 0.94
C THR A 49 6.01 6.30 1.47
N GLU A 50 5.92 7.33 2.29
CA GLU A 50 7.09 8.00 2.88
C GLU A 50 7.91 7.06 3.74
N LEU A 51 7.25 6.20 4.52
CA LEU A 51 7.95 5.22 5.34
C LEU A 51 8.69 4.19 4.49
N ILE A 52 8.04 3.68 3.46
CA ILE A 52 8.66 2.70 2.56
C ILE A 52 9.86 3.32 1.85
N VAL A 53 9.69 4.52 1.30
CA VAL A 53 10.76 5.21 0.58
C VAL A 53 11.92 5.55 1.51
N GLY A 54 11.62 6.04 2.71
CA GLY A 54 12.63 6.49 3.67
C GLY A 54 13.38 5.37 4.39
N THR A 55 12.82 4.16 4.44
CA THR A 55 13.43 3.03 5.17
C THR A 55 14.02 1.96 4.26
N THR A 56 13.87 2.11 2.95
CA THR A 56 14.37 1.15 1.97
C THR A 56 15.68 1.65 1.36
N ASP A 57 16.65 0.74 1.19
CA ASP A 57 17.84 1.03 0.41
C ASP A 57 17.52 0.78 -1.07
N TRP A 58 17.47 1.85 -1.83
CA TRP A 58 17.07 1.81 -3.24
C TRP A 58 18.24 1.58 -4.19
N GLU A 59 19.46 1.50 -3.69
CA GLU A 59 20.63 1.26 -4.54
C GLU A 59 20.51 -0.09 -5.24
N GLY A 60 20.61 -0.08 -6.56
CA GLY A 60 20.50 -1.28 -7.36
C GLY A 60 19.08 -1.79 -7.60
N VAL A 61 18.08 -1.06 -7.15
CA VAL A 61 16.67 -1.44 -7.37
C VAL A 61 16.23 -0.96 -8.76
N ASP A 62 15.90 -1.89 -9.64
CA ASP A 62 15.46 -1.59 -11.00
C ASP A 62 13.96 -1.79 -11.21
N LEU A 63 13.32 -2.48 -10.29
CA LEU A 63 11.92 -2.87 -10.46
C LEU A 63 11.25 -3.03 -9.11
N ILE A 64 10.00 -2.60 -9.03
CA ILE A 64 9.15 -2.81 -7.85
C ILE A 64 8.01 -3.73 -8.26
N VAL A 65 7.77 -4.76 -7.48
CA VAL A 65 6.76 -5.78 -7.80
C VAL A 65 5.73 -5.87 -6.69
N SER A 66 4.48 -5.99 -7.05
CA SER A 66 3.40 -6.27 -6.10
C SER A 66 2.39 -7.22 -6.72
N VAL A 67 1.53 -7.77 -5.88
CA VAL A 67 0.49 -8.70 -6.29
C VAL A 67 -0.86 -7.98 -6.25
N GLU A 68 -1.72 -8.22 -7.24
CA GLU A 68 -3.08 -7.70 -7.20
C GLU A 68 -3.86 -8.32 -6.03
N ALA A 69 -4.87 -7.67 -5.46
CA ALA A 69 -5.28 -6.31 -5.85
C ALA A 69 -4.93 -5.30 -4.77
N MET A 70 -4.80 -5.74 -3.53
CA MET A 70 -4.63 -4.85 -2.38
C MET A 70 -3.30 -4.12 -2.35
N GLY A 71 -2.29 -4.66 -3.01
CA GLY A 71 -0.98 -4.02 -3.09
C GLY A 71 -0.87 -2.91 -4.13
N LEU A 72 -1.86 -2.78 -5.03
CA LEU A 72 -1.78 -1.85 -6.14
C LEU A 72 -1.68 -0.37 -5.74
N PRO A 73 -2.45 0.12 -4.75
CA PRO A 73 -2.33 1.52 -4.36
C PRO A 73 -0.93 1.89 -3.90
N LEU A 74 -0.32 1.06 -3.05
CA LEU A 74 1.04 1.30 -2.57
C LEU A 74 2.07 1.15 -3.68
N LEU A 75 1.91 0.16 -4.56
CA LEU A 75 2.80 -0.04 -5.69
C LEU A 75 2.86 1.20 -6.57
N ALA A 76 1.69 1.72 -6.95
CA ALA A 76 1.61 2.92 -7.78
C ALA A 76 2.20 4.14 -7.08
N SER A 77 1.92 4.31 -5.80
CA SER A 77 2.40 5.45 -5.03
C SER A 77 3.92 5.43 -4.85
N VAL A 78 4.47 4.28 -4.49
CA VAL A 78 5.93 4.12 -4.32
C VAL A 78 6.65 4.24 -5.66
N GLY A 79 6.10 3.66 -6.72
CA GLY A 79 6.66 3.80 -8.06
C GLY A 79 6.70 5.25 -8.52
N ASN A 80 5.63 5.99 -8.28
CA ASN A 80 5.57 7.40 -8.61
C ASN A 80 6.58 8.23 -7.81
N ALA A 81 6.73 7.93 -6.52
CA ALA A 81 7.65 8.66 -5.66
C ALA A 81 9.13 8.40 -5.98
N THR A 82 9.47 7.20 -6.42
CA THR A 82 10.86 6.79 -6.70
C THR A 82 11.24 6.92 -8.17
N GLY A 83 10.27 6.95 -9.06
CA GLY A 83 10.53 6.92 -10.51
C GLY A 83 10.95 5.54 -11.02
N ILE A 84 10.81 4.49 -10.21
CA ILE A 84 11.19 3.14 -10.58
C ILE A 84 10.00 2.43 -11.23
N PRO A 85 10.20 1.71 -12.35
CA PRO A 85 9.13 0.96 -13.00
C PRO A 85 8.52 -0.08 -12.06
N THR A 86 7.24 -0.34 -12.23
CA THR A 86 6.50 -1.27 -11.39
C THR A 86 5.88 -2.39 -12.23
N VAL A 87 5.75 -3.57 -11.62
CA VAL A 87 5.11 -4.72 -12.25
C VAL A 87 4.07 -5.31 -11.31
N VAL A 88 2.93 -5.67 -11.85
CA VAL A 88 1.85 -6.31 -11.11
C VAL A 88 1.84 -7.80 -11.44
N ILE A 89 1.92 -8.63 -10.40
CA ILE A 89 1.72 -10.07 -10.54
C ILE A 89 0.23 -10.33 -10.39
N ARG A 90 -0.35 -10.91 -11.43
CA ARG A 90 -1.77 -11.22 -11.44
C ARG A 90 -2.00 -12.61 -10.88
N LYS A 91 -3.07 -12.76 -10.12
CA LYS A 91 -3.41 -14.04 -9.49
C LYS A 91 -3.90 -15.08 -10.47
N ARG A 92 -4.39 -14.64 -11.63
CA ARG A 92 -4.88 -15.54 -12.68
C ARG A 92 -4.74 -14.87 -14.04
N SER A 93 -4.78 -15.70 -15.08
CA SER A 93 -4.76 -15.21 -16.44
C SER A 93 -6.04 -14.46 -16.78
N TYR A 94 -5.92 -13.37 -17.50
CA TYR A 94 -7.04 -12.58 -18.00
C TYR A 94 -7.24 -12.79 -19.50
N GLY A 95 -6.69 -13.88 -20.05
CA GLY A 95 -6.79 -14.15 -21.47
C GLY A 95 -5.84 -13.32 -22.33
N MET A 96 -4.94 -12.61 -21.71
CA MET A 96 -3.88 -11.86 -22.39
C MET A 96 -2.59 -12.66 -22.33
N GLU A 97 -2.18 -13.18 -23.47
CA GLU A 97 -0.94 -13.92 -23.57
C GLU A 97 0.27 -12.96 -23.50
N GLY A 98 1.19 -13.26 -22.65
CA GLY A 98 2.42 -12.48 -22.53
C GLY A 98 2.63 -11.80 -21.22
#